data_0792104e55394548d24e33f2713e1379
#
_entry.id   0792104e55394548d24e33f2713e1379
#
_cell.length_a   1.000
_cell.length_b   1.000
_cell.length_c   1.000
_cell.angle_alpha   90.00
_cell.angle_beta   90.00
_cell.angle_gamma   90.00
#
_symmetry.space_group_name_H-M   'P 1'
#
loop_
_entity.id
_entity.type
_entity.pdbx_description
1 polymer ?
#
loop_
_entity_poly.entity_id
_entity_poly.type
_entity_poly.pdbx_seq_one_letter_code
_entity_poly.pdbx_strand_id
1 'polypeptide(L)'
;MGGLAATAALPAFAEGTDCASSASAPVCRREELQSELIAKWNDGTEAVSPQVYGQYLRDGDTRGFWALDALERAFEKVMREAKETTVAGDVPAVWSVYNMGYIVKTRESLFSIDLVHRRDAEFASLLDFALITHNHGDHWRHGFYGAMDGAHKTVVSNFKDNYGVKNRKQDGGYVRGVKTFRIKDVEIRTSLIDHNDYLIDFTAAFEIKTGDFIIYHTGDSGRGTEPKLGTAWGRPDLWLFFPGCGVNTAKAVEKVNAKRIVFGHLWELGHPQGHRGRLDKRDLRPRLAAAKTAGCENVSVAFWGDRII
;
A
#
# COMPACT_ATOMS: atom_id res chain seq x y z
N MET A 1 12.89 9.19 47.47
CA MET A 1 12.47 10.14 46.45
C MET A 1 12.03 9.34 45.25
N GLY A 2 10.72 9.14 45.09
CA GLY A 2 10.14 8.34 44.05
C GLY A 2 9.80 9.21 42.84
N GLY A 3 10.46 8.97 41.73
CA GLY A 3 10.12 9.62 40.46
C GLY A 3 8.98 8.87 39.78
N LEU A 4 7.82 9.50 39.75
CA LEU A 4 6.67 9.07 38.92
C LEU A 4 7.04 9.27 37.44
N ALA A 5 7.25 8.16 36.72
CA ALA A 5 7.31 8.17 35.27
C ALA A 5 5.91 8.50 34.72
N ALA A 6 5.74 9.71 34.23
CA ALA A 6 4.54 10.11 33.50
C ALA A 6 4.46 9.28 32.21
N THR A 7 3.52 8.34 32.16
CA THR A 7 3.10 7.69 30.93
C THR A 7 2.40 8.73 30.06
N ALA A 8 3.13 9.37 29.16
CA ALA A 8 2.53 10.23 28.17
C ALA A 8 1.59 9.38 27.30
N ALA A 9 0.29 9.64 27.42
CA ALA A 9 -0.73 9.12 26.54
C ALA A 9 -0.32 9.40 25.07
N LEU A 10 -0.58 8.43 24.19
CA LEU A 10 -0.48 8.65 22.75
C LEU A 10 -1.31 9.90 22.42
N PRO A 11 -0.80 10.85 21.62
CA PRO A 11 -1.68 11.82 21.04
C PRO A 11 -2.77 11.01 20.35
N ALA A 12 -4.02 11.28 20.71
CA ALA A 12 -5.16 10.76 19.97
C ALA A 12 -4.82 11.02 18.50
N PHE A 13 -4.86 9.96 17.66
CA PHE A 13 -4.72 10.15 16.23
C PHE A 13 -5.75 11.21 15.89
N ALA A 14 -5.31 12.38 15.46
CA ALA A 14 -6.18 13.49 15.19
C ALA A 14 -7.32 12.96 14.33
N GLU A 15 -8.52 13.10 14.81
CA GLU A 15 -9.71 12.90 13.99
C GLU A 15 -9.45 13.67 12.73
N GLY A 16 -9.40 12.97 11.58
CA GLY A 16 -9.08 13.57 10.30
C GLY A 16 -10.03 14.72 10.05
N THR A 17 -9.58 15.90 10.39
CA THR A 17 -10.25 17.15 10.09
C THR A 17 -10.02 17.47 8.66
N ASP A 18 -11.11 17.86 8.05
CA ASP A 18 -11.28 18.58 6.81
C ASP A 18 -11.61 17.74 5.57
N CYS A 19 -12.85 17.25 5.58
CA CYS A 19 -13.67 17.38 4.37
C CYS A 19 -14.06 18.84 4.27
N ALA A 20 -13.53 19.55 3.26
CA ALA A 20 -13.87 20.93 2.99
C ALA A 20 -15.39 21.13 2.94
N SER A 21 -15.84 22.19 3.57
CA SER A 21 -17.21 22.62 3.70
C SER A 21 -17.92 22.78 2.35
N SER A 22 -18.74 21.80 1.99
CA SER A 22 -19.94 22.06 1.21
C SER A 22 -21.12 21.49 1.98
N ALA A 23 -22.13 22.31 2.18
CA ALA A 23 -23.34 21.97 2.90
C ALA A 23 -24.04 20.79 2.21
N SER A 24 -23.91 19.61 2.78
CA SER A 24 -24.59 18.33 2.52
C SER A 24 -23.70 17.08 2.34
N ALA A 25 -22.38 17.15 2.58
CA ALA A 25 -21.59 15.93 2.61
C ALA A 25 -21.91 15.15 3.91
N PRO A 26 -22.21 13.83 3.85
CA PRO A 26 -22.36 13.05 5.06
C PRO A 26 -21.03 13.12 5.83
N VAL A 27 -21.12 13.44 7.13
CA VAL A 27 -19.99 13.34 8.06
C VAL A 27 -19.34 11.98 7.83
N CYS A 28 -18.08 11.97 7.39
CA CYS A 28 -17.31 10.76 7.21
C CYS A 28 -17.15 10.11 8.58
N ARG A 29 -18.12 9.32 9.00
CA ARG A 29 -17.97 8.45 10.16
C ARG A 29 -16.85 7.49 9.81
N ARG A 30 -15.78 7.56 10.59
CA ARG A 30 -14.75 6.53 10.53
C ARG A 30 -15.48 5.21 10.68
N GLU A 31 -15.38 4.35 9.69
CA GLU A 31 -16.16 3.14 9.66
C GLU A 31 -15.80 2.26 10.86
N GLU A 32 -16.76 1.48 11.32
CA GLU A 32 -16.62 0.62 12.48
C GLU A 32 -15.37 -0.28 12.38
N LEU A 33 -15.12 -0.83 11.19
CA LEU A 33 -13.95 -1.67 10.93
C LEU A 33 -12.62 -0.94 11.20
N GLN A 34 -12.44 0.29 10.72
CA GLN A 34 -11.20 1.05 10.91
C GLN A 34 -11.01 1.45 12.38
N SER A 35 -12.08 1.79 13.05
CA SER A 35 -12.04 2.10 14.48
C SER A 35 -11.64 0.88 15.31
N GLU A 36 -12.18 -0.28 14.97
CA GLU A 36 -11.84 -1.56 15.59
C GLU A 36 -10.38 -1.97 15.31
N LEU A 37 -9.91 -1.86 14.06
CA LEU A 37 -8.52 -2.13 13.66
C LEU A 37 -7.53 -1.27 14.47
N ILE A 38 -7.82 0.03 14.61
CA ILE A 38 -6.97 0.95 15.37
C ILE A 38 -6.94 0.58 16.84
N ALA A 39 -8.10 0.26 17.46
CA ALA A 39 -8.19 -0.14 18.84
C ALA A 39 -7.37 -1.42 19.08
N LYS A 40 -7.60 -2.46 18.29
CA LYS A 40 -6.88 -3.75 18.39
C LYS A 40 -5.38 -3.59 18.15
N TRP A 41 -4.99 -2.81 17.16
CA TRP A 41 -3.57 -2.54 16.90
C TRP A 41 -2.92 -1.79 18.06
N ASN A 42 -3.66 -0.88 18.71
CA ASN A 42 -3.19 -0.18 19.90
C ASN A 42 -3.03 -1.10 21.10
N ASP A 43 -3.92 -2.05 21.27
CA ASP A 43 -3.85 -3.03 22.37
C ASP A 43 -2.72 -4.04 22.20
N GLY A 44 -2.29 -4.30 20.96
CA GLY A 44 -1.19 -5.22 20.65
C GLY A 44 -1.45 -6.68 21.05
N THR A 45 -2.73 -7.04 21.21
CA THR A 45 -3.14 -8.26 21.92
C THR A 45 -3.20 -9.51 21.02
N GLU A 46 -3.18 -9.37 19.71
CA GLU A 46 -3.31 -10.54 18.83
C GLU A 46 -2.09 -10.75 17.96
N ALA A 47 -1.45 -11.90 18.12
CA ALA A 47 -0.34 -12.33 17.30
C ALA A 47 -0.77 -13.46 16.36
N VAL A 48 -1.11 -13.13 15.14
CA VAL A 48 -1.19 -14.14 14.06
C VAL A 48 0.24 -14.52 13.69
N SER A 49 0.58 -15.82 13.82
CA SER A 49 1.90 -16.28 13.38
C SER A 49 1.96 -16.37 11.84
N PRO A 50 3.16 -16.26 11.23
CA PRO A 50 3.32 -16.45 9.80
C PRO A 50 2.79 -17.80 9.29
N GLN A 51 2.87 -18.85 10.11
CA GLN A 51 2.34 -20.17 9.78
C GLN A 51 0.81 -20.16 9.71
N VAL A 52 0.15 -19.52 10.67
CA VAL A 52 -1.32 -19.36 10.69
C VAL A 52 -1.77 -18.52 9.50
N TYR A 53 -1.09 -17.41 9.22
CA TYR A 53 -1.37 -16.59 8.06
C TYR A 53 -1.19 -17.34 6.74
N GLY A 54 -0.08 -18.06 6.59
CA GLY A 54 0.17 -18.90 5.42
C GLY A 54 -0.88 -20.00 5.23
N GLN A 55 -1.46 -20.52 6.31
CA GLN A 55 -2.54 -21.48 6.24
C GLN A 55 -3.85 -20.83 5.84
N TYR A 56 -4.21 -19.71 6.46
CA TYR A 56 -5.35 -18.89 6.05
C TYR A 56 -5.33 -18.54 4.55
N LEU A 57 -4.16 -18.20 4.00
CA LEU A 57 -4.03 -17.92 2.56
C LEU A 57 -4.36 -19.13 1.67
N ARG A 58 -4.25 -20.37 2.19
CA ARG A 58 -4.55 -21.61 1.45
C ARG A 58 -5.98 -22.06 1.59
N ASP A 59 -6.50 -22.11 2.82
CA ASP A 59 -7.78 -22.75 3.14
C ASP A 59 -8.89 -21.74 3.50
N GLY A 60 -8.53 -20.49 3.84
CA GLY A 60 -9.48 -19.45 4.20
C GLY A 60 -10.02 -19.56 5.63
N ASP A 61 -9.51 -20.50 6.43
CA ASP A 61 -9.92 -20.66 7.82
C ASP A 61 -9.25 -19.59 8.69
N THR A 62 -10.04 -18.67 9.21
CA THR A 62 -9.56 -17.60 10.10
C THR A 62 -9.23 -18.13 11.49
N ARG A 63 -9.67 -19.34 11.84
CA ARG A 63 -9.44 -19.99 13.14
C ARG A 63 -9.84 -19.14 14.34
N GLY A 64 -10.80 -18.25 14.14
CA GLY A 64 -11.23 -17.29 15.16
C GLY A 64 -10.21 -16.19 15.48
N PHE A 65 -9.15 -16.06 14.68
CA PHE A 65 -8.26 -14.91 14.78
C PHE A 65 -8.95 -13.67 14.24
N TRP A 66 -9.19 -12.73 15.13
CA TRP A 66 -9.87 -11.49 14.80
C TRP A 66 -9.19 -10.73 13.64
N ALA A 67 -7.85 -10.70 13.57
CA ALA A 67 -7.11 -10.03 12.52
C ALA A 67 -7.39 -10.63 11.14
N LEU A 68 -7.57 -11.95 11.04
CA LEU A 68 -7.92 -12.60 9.78
C LEU A 68 -9.36 -12.32 9.37
N ASP A 69 -10.31 -12.29 10.33
CA ASP A 69 -11.69 -11.88 10.08
C ASP A 69 -11.76 -10.40 9.64
N ALA A 70 -10.94 -9.54 10.24
CA ALA A 70 -10.83 -8.14 9.86
C ALA A 70 -10.27 -7.97 8.44
N LEU A 71 -9.31 -8.79 8.06
CA LEU A 71 -8.74 -8.79 6.71
C LEU A 71 -9.78 -9.18 5.65
N GLU A 72 -10.63 -10.19 5.93
CA GLU A 72 -11.75 -10.54 5.05
C GLU A 72 -12.74 -9.39 4.92
N ARG A 73 -13.16 -8.80 6.03
CA ARG A 73 -14.09 -7.64 6.03
C ARG A 73 -13.52 -6.44 5.27
N ALA A 74 -12.22 -6.18 5.42
CA ALA A 74 -11.53 -5.12 4.71
C ALA A 74 -11.54 -5.36 3.19
N PHE A 75 -11.24 -6.58 2.77
CA PHE A 75 -11.26 -6.97 1.37
C PHE A 75 -12.67 -6.83 0.76
N GLU A 76 -13.70 -7.33 1.43
CA GLU A 76 -15.10 -7.22 0.98
C GLU A 76 -15.55 -5.77 0.87
N LYS A 77 -15.20 -4.94 1.85
CA LYS A 77 -15.46 -3.51 1.83
C LYS A 77 -14.85 -2.86 0.60
N VAL A 78 -13.54 -3.06 0.37
CA VAL A 78 -12.84 -2.46 -0.76
C VAL A 78 -13.42 -2.94 -2.09
N MET A 79 -13.72 -4.25 -2.21
CA MET A 79 -14.34 -4.80 -3.42
C MET A 79 -15.70 -4.15 -3.73
N ARG A 80 -16.55 -3.96 -2.71
CA ARG A 80 -17.84 -3.29 -2.86
C ARG A 80 -17.66 -1.83 -3.26
N GLU A 81 -16.86 -1.07 -2.51
CA GLU A 81 -16.68 0.35 -2.76
C GLU A 81 -16.01 0.64 -4.10
N ALA A 82 -15.03 -0.17 -4.51
CA ALA A 82 -14.40 -0.04 -5.81
C ALA A 82 -15.39 -0.23 -6.98
N LYS A 83 -16.40 -1.09 -6.82
CA LYS A 83 -17.49 -1.26 -7.81
C LYS A 83 -18.41 -0.05 -7.85
N GLU A 84 -18.82 0.44 -6.69
CA GLU A 84 -19.86 1.46 -6.53
C GLU A 84 -19.36 2.89 -6.74
N THR A 85 -18.07 3.15 -6.46
CA THR A 85 -17.50 4.50 -6.58
C THR A 85 -17.38 4.93 -8.04
N THR A 86 -17.83 6.14 -8.34
CA THR A 86 -17.58 6.83 -9.61
C THR A 86 -16.58 7.97 -9.40
N VAL A 87 -15.59 8.05 -10.27
CA VAL A 87 -14.59 9.13 -10.28
C VAL A 87 -14.88 10.03 -11.47
N ALA A 88 -15.16 11.31 -11.19
CA ALA A 88 -15.52 12.27 -12.22
C ALA A 88 -14.36 13.15 -12.73
N GLY A 89 -13.34 13.35 -11.89
CA GLY A 89 -12.18 14.22 -12.17
C GLY A 89 -10.86 13.44 -12.25
N ASP A 90 -9.77 14.17 -12.11
CA ASP A 90 -8.42 13.63 -12.21
C ASP A 90 -7.93 13.00 -10.90
N VAL A 91 -8.56 13.36 -9.78
CA VAL A 91 -8.22 12.81 -8.46
C VAL A 91 -8.81 11.40 -8.35
N PRO A 92 -7.98 10.35 -8.24
CA PRO A 92 -8.46 8.98 -8.16
C PRO A 92 -9.05 8.67 -6.79
N ALA A 93 -9.84 7.61 -6.70
CA ALA A 93 -10.15 6.98 -5.43
C ALA A 93 -9.10 5.89 -5.14
N VAL A 94 -8.61 5.85 -3.91
CA VAL A 94 -7.53 4.94 -3.50
C VAL A 94 -7.91 4.24 -2.20
N TRP A 95 -7.84 2.91 -2.17
CA TRP A 95 -8.08 2.10 -0.98
C TRP A 95 -6.86 1.27 -0.63
N SER A 96 -6.56 1.19 0.66
CA SER A 96 -5.64 0.20 1.21
C SER A 96 -6.38 -1.13 1.38
N VAL A 97 -5.79 -2.23 0.93
CA VAL A 97 -6.34 -3.57 1.16
C VAL A 97 -5.60 -4.23 2.31
N TYR A 98 -4.32 -4.49 2.12
CA TYR A 98 -3.45 -5.14 3.07
C TYR A 98 -1.99 -4.87 2.69
N ASN A 99 -1.11 -4.70 3.69
CA ASN A 99 0.32 -4.51 3.48
C ASN A 99 0.61 -3.27 2.60
N MET A 100 1.27 -3.46 1.46
CA MET A 100 1.44 -2.43 0.42
C MET A 100 0.44 -2.60 -0.74
N GLY A 101 -0.61 -3.37 -0.52
CA GLY A 101 -1.66 -3.62 -1.50
C GLY A 101 -2.70 -2.51 -1.56
N TYR A 102 -2.91 -1.95 -2.74
CA TYR A 102 -3.87 -0.88 -2.97
C TYR A 102 -4.75 -1.18 -4.18
N ILE A 103 -6.00 -0.69 -4.13
CA ILE A 103 -6.89 -0.58 -5.28
C ILE A 103 -7.01 0.90 -5.62
N VAL A 104 -6.89 1.22 -6.90
CA VAL A 104 -6.97 2.58 -7.42
C VAL A 104 -8.03 2.63 -8.52
N LYS A 105 -8.95 3.58 -8.40
CA LYS A 105 -9.98 3.83 -9.41
C LYS A 105 -9.84 5.24 -9.94
N THR A 106 -9.71 5.35 -11.25
CA THR A 106 -9.72 6.60 -12.00
C THR A 106 -11.05 6.77 -12.72
N ARG A 107 -11.15 7.72 -13.59
CA ARG A 107 -12.35 7.92 -14.44
C ARG A 107 -12.60 6.72 -15.38
N GLU A 108 -11.53 6.12 -15.93
CA GLU A 108 -11.64 5.09 -16.96
C GLU A 108 -10.98 3.76 -16.55
N SER A 109 -10.24 3.74 -15.45
CA SER A 109 -9.46 2.56 -15.04
C SER A 109 -9.75 2.13 -13.62
N LEU A 110 -9.69 0.84 -13.39
CA LEU A 110 -9.61 0.20 -12.07
C LEU A 110 -8.39 -0.71 -12.06
N PHE A 111 -7.44 -0.48 -11.18
CA PHE A 111 -6.22 -1.29 -11.12
C PHE A 111 -5.74 -1.53 -9.69
N SER A 112 -4.86 -2.50 -9.53
CA SER A 112 -4.25 -2.82 -8.25
C SER A 112 -2.75 -2.55 -8.25
N ILE A 113 -2.21 -2.30 -7.05
CA ILE A 113 -0.78 -2.28 -6.77
C ILE A 113 -0.55 -3.29 -5.64
N ASP A 114 0.41 -4.21 -5.79
CA ASP A 114 0.84 -5.20 -4.79
C ASP A 114 -0.33 -5.90 -4.05
N LEU A 115 -1.39 -6.24 -4.77
CA LEU A 115 -2.57 -6.86 -4.17
C LEU A 115 -2.28 -8.29 -3.72
N VAL A 116 -2.38 -8.52 -2.42
CA VAL A 116 -2.27 -9.84 -1.79
C VAL A 116 -3.45 -10.08 -0.88
N HIS A 117 -4.23 -11.08 -1.22
CA HIS A 117 -5.32 -11.62 -0.40
C HIS A 117 -5.64 -13.05 -0.87
N ARG A 118 -6.19 -13.91 -0.01
CA ARG A 118 -6.55 -15.26 -0.46
C ARG A 118 -7.59 -15.27 -1.60
N ARG A 119 -8.39 -14.21 -1.69
CA ARG A 119 -9.44 -13.98 -2.70
C ARG A 119 -9.03 -12.94 -3.77
N ASP A 120 -7.74 -12.62 -3.90
CA ASP A 120 -7.24 -11.60 -4.81
C ASP A 120 -7.63 -11.86 -6.29
N ALA A 121 -7.76 -13.15 -6.68
CA ALA A 121 -8.21 -13.54 -7.99
C ALA A 121 -9.65 -13.04 -8.33
N GLU A 122 -10.49 -12.75 -7.32
CA GLU A 122 -11.83 -12.21 -7.55
C GLU A 122 -11.79 -10.79 -8.13
N PHE A 123 -10.73 -10.03 -7.85
CA PHE A 123 -10.52 -8.72 -8.45
C PHE A 123 -10.09 -8.80 -9.93
N ALA A 124 -9.44 -9.88 -10.35
CA ALA A 124 -8.85 -9.98 -11.69
C ALA A 124 -9.85 -9.68 -12.83
N SER A 125 -11.11 -10.08 -12.69
CA SER A 125 -12.16 -9.80 -13.68
C SER A 125 -12.57 -8.33 -13.73
N LEU A 126 -12.40 -7.60 -12.62
CA LEU A 126 -12.78 -6.19 -12.48
C LEU A 126 -11.66 -5.24 -12.88
N LEU A 127 -10.41 -5.64 -12.64
CA LEU A 127 -9.24 -4.81 -12.91
C LEU A 127 -8.99 -4.68 -14.42
N ASP A 128 -8.49 -3.52 -14.81
CA ASP A 128 -7.95 -3.29 -16.15
C ASP A 128 -6.49 -3.78 -16.25
N PHE A 129 -5.72 -3.57 -15.20
CA PHE A 129 -4.33 -4.02 -15.09
C PHE A 129 -3.90 -4.14 -13.61
N ALA A 130 -2.71 -4.68 -13.38
CA ALA A 130 -2.09 -4.74 -12.06
C ALA A 130 -0.62 -4.32 -12.11
N LEU A 131 -0.15 -3.67 -11.05
CA LEU A 131 1.24 -3.30 -10.84
C LEU A 131 1.79 -4.13 -9.67
N ILE A 132 2.97 -4.72 -9.84
CA ILE A 132 3.63 -5.52 -8.80
C ILE A 132 5.07 -5.05 -8.67
N THR A 133 5.43 -4.58 -7.49
CA THR A 133 6.74 -3.97 -7.25
C THR A 133 7.87 -5.00 -7.25
N HIS A 134 7.68 -6.15 -6.63
CA HIS A 134 8.68 -7.20 -6.57
C HIS A 134 8.06 -8.57 -6.19
N ASN A 135 8.85 -9.63 -6.21
CA ASN A 135 8.37 -11.00 -6.10
C ASN A 135 8.42 -11.59 -4.67
N HIS A 136 8.33 -10.78 -3.63
CA HIS A 136 8.10 -11.30 -2.29
C HIS A 136 6.63 -11.67 -2.09
N GLY A 137 6.37 -12.73 -1.30
CA GLY A 137 5.04 -13.32 -1.14
C GLY A 137 3.99 -12.43 -0.48
N ASP A 138 4.39 -11.34 0.12
CA ASP A 138 3.56 -10.31 0.71
C ASP A 138 3.23 -9.14 -0.27
N HIS A 139 3.76 -9.21 -1.52
CA HIS A 139 3.47 -8.26 -2.61
C HIS A 139 2.84 -8.92 -3.84
N TRP A 140 2.98 -10.23 -3.98
CA TRP A 140 2.38 -10.95 -5.10
C TRP A 140 1.99 -12.37 -4.76
N ARG A 141 1.05 -12.92 -5.52
CA ARG A 141 0.65 -14.32 -5.44
C ARG A 141 0.50 -14.92 -6.83
N HIS A 142 0.95 -16.16 -6.97
CA HIS A 142 0.84 -16.90 -8.23
C HIS A 142 -0.62 -17.04 -8.70
N GLY A 143 -1.56 -17.30 -7.79
CA GLY A 143 -2.98 -17.42 -8.11
C GLY A 143 -3.58 -16.14 -8.71
N PHE A 144 -3.24 -14.98 -8.13
CA PHE A 144 -3.64 -13.68 -8.67
C PHE A 144 -3.07 -13.44 -10.06
N TYR A 145 -1.76 -13.70 -10.22
CA TYR A 145 -1.08 -13.55 -11.51
C TYR A 145 -1.74 -14.41 -12.58
N GLY A 146 -2.03 -15.70 -12.26
CA GLY A 146 -2.73 -16.62 -13.16
C GLY A 146 -4.15 -16.18 -13.51
N ALA A 147 -4.88 -15.61 -12.54
CA ALA A 147 -6.22 -15.07 -12.78
C ALA A 147 -6.20 -13.85 -13.72
N MET A 148 -5.22 -12.93 -13.55
CA MET A 148 -5.02 -11.79 -14.44
C MET A 148 -4.66 -12.26 -15.87
N ASP A 149 -3.79 -13.25 -16.00
CA ASP A 149 -3.43 -13.82 -17.32
C ASP A 149 -4.62 -14.51 -17.99
N GLY A 150 -5.37 -15.32 -17.23
CA GLY A 150 -6.59 -15.96 -17.71
C GLY A 150 -7.67 -14.98 -18.16
N ALA A 151 -7.77 -13.83 -17.48
CA ALA A 151 -8.65 -12.72 -17.85
C ALA A 151 -8.08 -11.82 -18.98
N HIS A 152 -6.92 -12.15 -19.53
CA HIS A 152 -6.23 -11.36 -20.56
C HIS A 152 -5.88 -9.92 -20.13
N LYS A 153 -5.58 -9.72 -18.84
CA LYS A 153 -5.21 -8.43 -18.27
C LYS A 153 -3.70 -8.23 -18.18
N THR A 154 -3.26 -6.99 -18.34
CA THR A 154 -1.85 -6.64 -18.21
C THR A 154 -1.40 -6.68 -16.75
N VAL A 155 -0.27 -7.32 -16.50
CA VAL A 155 0.46 -7.22 -15.24
C VAL A 155 1.82 -6.59 -15.52
N VAL A 156 2.12 -5.50 -14.84
CA VAL A 156 3.42 -4.82 -14.91
C VAL A 156 4.25 -5.20 -13.70
N SER A 157 5.42 -5.80 -13.94
CA SER A 157 6.34 -6.19 -12.87
C SER A 157 7.79 -6.12 -13.34
N ASN A 158 8.74 -6.10 -12.38
CA ASN A 158 10.18 -6.14 -12.69
C ASN A 158 10.75 -7.56 -12.72
N PHE A 159 9.93 -8.58 -12.56
CA PHE A 159 10.32 -9.97 -12.56
C PHE A 159 9.53 -10.77 -13.61
N LYS A 160 10.13 -11.82 -14.12
CA LYS A 160 9.43 -12.81 -14.93
C LYS A 160 8.80 -13.83 -14.02
N ASP A 161 7.55 -14.16 -14.29
CA ASP A 161 6.94 -15.29 -13.62
C ASP A 161 7.64 -16.60 -13.99
N ASN A 162 8.25 -17.23 -13.00
CA ASN A 162 8.93 -18.52 -13.16
C ASN A 162 7.96 -19.72 -13.16
N TYR A 163 6.65 -19.48 -12.98
CA TYR A 163 5.61 -20.49 -12.84
C TYR A 163 4.78 -20.70 -14.13
N GLY A 164 5.24 -20.19 -15.26
CA GLY A 164 4.59 -20.38 -16.55
C GLY A 164 3.53 -19.35 -16.92
N VAL A 165 3.25 -18.39 -16.07
CA VAL A 165 2.37 -17.26 -16.39
C VAL A 165 3.14 -16.24 -17.22
N LYS A 166 2.58 -15.80 -18.32
CA LYS A 166 3.24 -14.88 -19.24
C LYS A 166 2.90 -13.44 -18.89
N ASN A 167 3.90 -12.65 -18.55
CA ASN A 167 3.76 -11.20 -18.56
C ASN A 167 3.34 -10.74 -19.95
N ARG A 168 2.18 -10.12 -20.07
CA ARG A 168 1.73 -9.59 -21.37
C ARG A 168 2.56 -8.38 -21.73
N LYS A 169 3.13 -8.44 -22.95
CA LYS A 169 4.04 -7.38 -23.44
C LYS A 169 3.33 -6.14 -24.00
N GLN A 170 2.04 -6.21 -24.23
CA GLN A 170 1.27 -5.03 -24.61
C GLN A 170 1.12 -4.16 -23.39
N ASP A 171 1.39 -2.89 -23.49
CA ASP A 171 1.15 -1.88 -22.49
C ASP A 171 1.95 -1.98 -21.17
N GLY A 172 3.10 -2.62 -21.16
CA GLY A 172 3.95 -2.66 -19.96
C GLY A 172 4.62 -4.03 -19.76
N GLY A 173 3.95 -4.94 -19.08
CA GLY A 173 4.46 -6.28 -18.82
C GLY A 173 5.74 -6.31 -17.97
N TYR A 174 6.71 -7.13 -18.35
CA TYR A 174 8.00 -7.20 -17.68
C TYR A 174 8.86 -5.97 -17.97
N VAL A 175 9.20 -5.21 -16.94
CA VAL A 175 10.00 -3.99 -17.06
C VAL A 175 11.30 -4.11 -16.27
N ARG A 176 12.41 -3.71 -16.90
CA ARG A 176 13.67 -3.46 -16.21
C ARG A 176 14.10 -2.03 -16.47
N GLY A 177 14.48 -1.35 -15.42
CA GLY A 177 14.91 0.06 -15.50
C GLY A 177 13.75 1.01 -15.68
N VAL A 178 14.05 2.17 -16.26
CA VAL A 178 13.08 3.24 -16.48
C VAL A 178 12.28 2.96 -17.74
N LYS A 179 10.97 2.86 -17.60
CA LYS A 179 10.03 2.79 -18.71
C LYS A 179 8.84 3.70 -18.44
N THR A 180 8.30 4.28 -19.49
CA THR A 180 7.05 5.05 -19.44
C THR A 180 6.08 4.45 -20.46
N PHE A 181 4.83 4.26 -20.06
CA PHE A 181 3.77 3.72 -20.90
C PHE A 181 2.41 4.21 -20.39
N ARG A 182 1.38 4.00 -21.21
CA ARG A 182 0.02 4.41 -20.88
C ARG A 182 -0.94 3.23 -21.00
N ILE A 183 -1.82 3.10 -20.01
CA ILE A 183 -2.95 2.18 -20.05
C ILE A 183 -4.21 3.02 -19.80
N LYS A 184 -5.08 3.15 -20.80
CA LYS A 184 -6.27 4.03 -20.77
C LYS A 184 -5.91 5.47 -20.36
N ASP A 185 -6.49 5.97 -19.26
CA ASP A 185 -6.27 7.30 -18.72
C ASP A 185 -5.09 7.40 -17.74
N VAL A 186 -4.33 6.31 -17.56
CA VAL A 186 -3.22 6.24 -16.59
C VAL A 186 -1.88 6.21 -17.32
N GLU A 187 -1.00 7.16 -17.01
CA GLU A 187 0.41 7.13 -17.38
C GLU A 187 1.23 6.51 -16.24
N ILE A 188 2.12 5.60 -16.57
CA ILE A 188 2.92 4.86 -15.59
C ILE A 188 4.39 4.97 -15.99
N ARG A 189 5.22 5.41 -15.04
CA ARG A 189 6.67 5.39 -15.18
C ARG A 189 7.26 4.49 -14.11
N THR A 190 8.13 3.59 -14.54
CA THR A 190 8.85 2.69 -13.63
C THR A 190 10.25 3.20 -13.36
N SER A 191 10.79 2.90 -12.18
CA SER A 191 12.20 2.97 -11.86
C SER A 191 12.57 1.81 -10.96
N LEU A 192 13.86 1.48 -10.85
CA LEU A 192 14.32 0.43 -9.95
C LEU A 192 14.97 1.04 -8.72
N ILE A 193 14.62 0.50 -7.56
CA ILE A 193 15.14 0.92 -6.27
C ILE A 193 15.62 -0.29 -5.46
N ASP A 194 16.37 -0.03 -4.40
CA ASP A 194 16.94 -1.08 -3.56
C ASP A 194 15.95 -1.49 -2.47
N HIS A 195 15.77 -2.79 -2.31
CA HIS A 195 15.01 -3.37 -1.22
C HIS A 195 15.84 -3.41 0.08
N ASN A 196 17.14 -3.65 -0.06
CA ASN A 196 18.14 -3.63 1.02
C ASN A 196 19.55 -3.68 0.42
N ASP A 197 20.57 -3.77 1.28
CA ASP A 197 21.98 -3.78 0.87
C ASP A 197 22.37 -4.93 -0.07
N TYR A 198 21.57 -5.99 -0.17
CA TYR A 198 21.83 -7.18 -0.99
C TYR A 198 20.92 -7.29 -2.21
N LEU A 199 19.73 -6.70 -2.13
CA LEU A 199 18.73 -6.72 -3.19
C LEU A 199 18.70 -5.36 -3.88
N ILE A 200 19.77 -5.09 -4.63
CA ILE A 200 19.97 -3.87 -5.41
C ILE A 200 19.10 -3.93 -6.68
N ASP A 201 18.44 -2.82 -7.01
CA ASP A 201 17.53 -2.71 -8.16
C ASP A 201 16.44 -3.81 -8.20
N PHE A 202 16.02 -4.24 -7.01
CA PHE A 202 15.11 -5.37 -6.85
C PHE A 202 13.64 -4.96 -6.87
N THR A 203 13.32 -3.78 -6.39
CA THR A 203 11.95 -3.28 -6.29
C THR A 203 11.66 -2.28 -7.42
N ALA A 204 10.56 -2.45 -8.14
CA ALA A 204 10.05 -1.44 -9.05
C ALA A 204 9.31 -0.37 -8.25
N ALA A 205 9.72 0.88 -8.37
CA ALA A 205 8.92 2.02 -7.96
C ALA A 205 8.03 2.46 -9.12
N PHE A 206 6.78 2.78 -8.83
CA PHE A 206 5.80 3.25 -9.79
C PHE A 206 5.45 4.71 -9.52
N GLU A 207 5.69 5.55 -10.52
CA GLU A 207 5.14 6.89 -10.64
C GLU A 207 3.92 6.78 -11.54
N ILE A 208 2.74 7.12 -11.02
CA ILE A 208 1.44 6.88 -11.65
C ILE A 208 0.74 8.21 -11.77
N LYS A 209 0.40 8.61 -13.00
CA LYS A 209 -0.25 9.89 -13.28
C LYS A 209 -1.63 9.67 -13.88
N THR A 210 -2.63 10.33 -13.31
CA THR A 210 -4.00 10.39 -13.79
C THR A 210 -4.43 11.86 -13.87
N GLY A 211 -4.61 12.37 -15.09
CA GLY A 211 -4.69 13.82 -15.29
C GLY A 211 -3.44 14.52 -14.75
N ASP A 212 -3.63 15.44 -13.80
CA ASP A 212 -2.54 16.12 -13.11
C ASP A 212 -2.19 15.53 -11.74
N PHE A 213 -2.91 14.51 -11.27
CA PHE A 213 -2.67 13.86 -9.99
C PHE A 213 -1.57 12.79 -10.10
N ILE A 214 -0.57 12.85 -9.22
CA ILE A 214 0.58 11.95 -9.22
C ILE A 214 0.60 11.10 -7.95
N ILE A 215 0.50 9.78 -8.12
CA ILE A 215 0.77 8.80 -7.06
C ILE A 215 2.19 8.27 -7.25
N TYR A 216 2.96 8.20 -6.16
CA TYR A 216 4.23 7.51 -6.11
C TYR A 216 4.12 6.30 -5.17
N HIS A 217 4.48 5.11 -5.64
CA HIS A 217 4.47 3.88 -4.86
C HIS A 217 5.84 3.22 -4.94
N THR A 218 6.47 3.00 -3.80
CA THR A 218 7.86 2.54 -3.74
C THR A 218 8.02 1.12 -3.21
N GLY A 219 6.91 0.39 -3.00
CA GLY A 219 6.98 -0.94 -2.42
C GLY A 219 7.88 -0.97 -1.19
N ASP A 220 8.70 -2.00 -1.07
CA ASP A 220 9.70 -2.13 -0.02
C ASP A 220 10.99 -1.41 -0.41
N SER A 221 11.02 -0.12 -0.12
CA SER A 221 12.23 0.70 -0.29
C SER A 221 13.15 0.53 0.93
N GLY A 222 14.39 0.12 0.72
CA GLY A 222 15.31 -0.25 1.79
C GLY A 222 16.52 0.67 1.95
N ARG A 223 17.45 0.21 2.79
CA ARG A 223 18.68 0.94 3.09
C ARG A 223 19.45 1.28 1.80
N GLY A 224 19.88 2.53 1.69
CA GLY A 224 20.70 3.00 0.57
C GLY A 224 19.93 3.41 -0.67
N THR A 225 18.59 3.24 -0.67
CA THR A 225 17.75 3.57 -1.82
C THR A 225 17.48 5.06 -1.99
N GLU A 226 17.73 5.88 -0.97
CA GLU A 226 17.34 7.30 -0.95
C GLU A 226 17.81 8.09 -2.20
N PRO A 227 19.01 7.89 -2.76
CA PRO A 227 19.43 8.59 -3.98
C PRO A 227 18.60 8.23 -5.21
N LYS A 228 18.01 7.02 -5.23
CA LYS A 228 17.19 6.51 -6.34
C LYS A 228 15.73 6.92 -6.26
N LEU A 229 15.27 7.41 -5.09
CA LEU A 229 13.93 7.90 -4.89
C LEU A 229 13.69 9.22 -5.62
N GLY A 230 12.47 9.46 -6.05
CA GLY A 230 12.04 10.68 -6.69
C GLY A 230 11.18 10.42 -7.92
N THR A 231 10.54 11.46 -8.37
CA THR A 231 9.61 11.44 -9.51
C THR A 231 10.11 12.33 -10.64
N ALA A 232 9.80 11.96 -11.88
CA ALA A 232 10.15 12.74 -13.07
C ALA A 232 9.07 13.75 -13.43
N TRP A 233 7.82 13.51 -13.03
CA TRP A 233 6.68 14.35 -13.37
C TRP A 233 6.41 15.47 -12.36
N GLY A 234 7.27 15.63 -11.37
CA GLY A 234 7.18 16.66 -10.36
C GLY A 234 6.84 16.12 -8.97
N ARG A 235 6.37 16.99 -8.10
CA ARG A 235 6.05 16.67 -6.72
C ARG A 235 4.84 15.75 -6.63
N PRO A 236 4.94 14.53 -6.05
CA PRO A 236 3.79 13.63 -5.92
C PRO A 236 2.69 14.23 -5.04
N ASP A 237 1.43 14.05 -5.45
CA ASP A 237 0.26 14.38 -4.62
C ASP A 237 0.10 13.39 -3.48
N LEU A 238 0.37 12.11 -3.76
CA LEU A 238 0.30 11.01 -2.81
C LEU A 238 1.53 10.11 -2.94
N TRP A 239 2.23 9.86 -1.84
CA TRP A 239 3.26 8.84 -1.76
C TRP A 239 2.81 7.71 -0.83
N LEU A 240 2.65 6.52 -1.40
CA LEU A 240 2.40 5.27 -0.68
C LEU A 240 3.75 4.67 -0.31
N PHE A 241 4.09 4.73 0.97
CA PHE A 241 5.45 4.52 1.45
C PHE A 241 5.53 3.52 2.59
N PHE A 242 6.46 2.58 2.48
CA PHE A 242 6.88 1.73 3.60
C PHE A 242 8.19 2.24 4.18
N PRO A 243 8.20 2.83 5.39
CA PRO A 243 9.41 3.35 6.02
C PRO A 243 10.20 2.28 6.79
N GLY A 244 10.11 1.02 6.34
CA GLY A 244 10.81 -0.14 6.90
C GLY A 244 12.11 -0.47 6.16
N CYS A 245 12.54 -1.71 6.18
CA CYS A 245 13.70 -2.25 5.45
C CYS A 245 15.02 -1.45 5.58
N GLY A 246 15.11 -0.58 6.58
CA GLY A 246 16.31 0.22 6.86
C GLY A 246 16.46 1.51 6.08
N VAL A 247 15.44 1.93 5.31
CA VAL A 247 15.44 3.25 4.65
C VAL A 247 15.52 4.39 5.68
N ASN A 248 16.28 5.42 5.37
CA ASN A 248 16.30 6.64 6.17
C ASN A 248 15.08 7.49 5.84
N THR A 249 14.05 7.42 6.69
CA THR A 249 12.76 8.08 6.48
C THR A 249 12.91 9.59 6.22
N ALA A 250 13.72 10.30 6.99
CA ALA A 250 13.88 11.74 6.81
C ALA A 250 14.47 12.08 5.44
N LYS A 251 15.61 11.45 5.09
CA LYS A 251 16.25 11.65 3.77
C LYS A 251 15.35 11.29 2.61
N ALA A 252 14.59 10.20 2.76
CA ALA A 252 13.64 9.77 1.74
C ALA A 252 12.51 10.81 1.55
N VAL A 253 11.95 11.32 2.65
CA VAL A 253 10.92 12.37 2.64
C VAL A 253 11.42 13.66 2.03
N GLU A 254 12.58 14.16 2.43
CA GLU A 254 13.23 15.32 1.83
C GLU A 254 13.43 15.15 0.32
N LYS A 255 13.91 13.97 -0.09
CA LYS A 255 14.21 13.67 -1.49
C LYS A 255 12.96 13.62 -2.36
N VAL A 256 11.88 12.95 -1.91
CA VAL A 256 10.63 12.80 -2.67
C VAL A 256 9.78 14.05 -2.59
N ASN A 257 9.77 14.73 -1.46
CA ASN A 257 9.00 15.96 -1.22
C ASN A 257 7.52 15.84 -1.60
N ALA A 258 6.87 14.74 -1.26
CA ALA A 258 5.46 14.52 -1.57
C ALA A 258 4.53 15.51 -0.82
N LYS A 259 3.36 15.83 -1.40
CA LYS A 259 2.34 16.68 -0.75
C LYS A 259 1.66 15.94 0.41
N ARG A 260 1.46 14.61 0.24
CA ARG A 260 0.91 13.72 1.25
C ARG A 260 1.66 12.40 1.25
N ILE A 261 1.92 11.87 2.45
CA ILE A 261 2.53 10.55 2.63
C ILE A 261 1.56 9.67 3.41
N VAL A 262 1.37 8.46 2.92
CA VAL A 262 0.63 7.41 3.62
C VAL A 262 1.54 6.22 3.84
N PHE A 263 1.79 5.88 5.10
CA PHE A 263 2.55 4.71 5.46
C PHE A 263 1.68 3.46 5.33
N GLY A 264 2.16 2.51 4.53
CA GLY A 264 1.64 1.15 4.43
C GLY A 264 2.46 0.14 5.24
N HIS A 265 2.29 -1.14 4.97
CA HIS A 265 2.98 -2.26 5.60
C HIS A 265 2.69 -2.40 7.10
N LEU A 266 1.58 -1.83 7.55
CA LEU A 266 1.14 -1.94 8.93
C LEU A 266 0.64 -3.34 9.22
N TRP A 267 1.15 -3.90 10.34
CA TRP A 267 0.64 -5.17 10.87
C TRP A 267 0.67 -6.31 9.85
N GLU A 268 1.73 -6.35 9.06
CA GLU A 268 1.93 -7.42 8.09
C GLU A 268 2.02 -8.78 8.82
N LEU A 269 1.28 -9.78 8.34
CA LEU A 269 1.06 -11.04 9.03
C LEU A 269 2.00 -12.18 8.58
N GLY A 270 2.69 -12.00 7.46
CA GLY A 270 3.63 -12.99 6.91
C GLY A 270 5.00 -12.97 7.59
N HIS A 271 5.32 -11.91 8.34
CA HIS A 271 6.54 -11.79 9.12
C HIS A 271 6.28 -11.85 10.63
N PRO A 272 7.21 -12.39 11.43
CA PRO A 272 7.09 -12.38 12.88
C PRO A 272 7.14 -10.95 13.44
N GLN A 273 6.58 -10.76 14.63
CA GLN A 273 6.64 -9.48 15.33
C GLN A 273 8.11 -9.03 15.52
N GLY A 274 8.34 -7.73 15.28
CA GLY A 274 9.67 -7.13 15.37
C GLY A 274 10.57 -7.41 14.17
N HIS A 275 10.11 -8.11 13.15
CA HIS A 275 10.84 -8.23 11.89
C HIS A 275 10.86 -6.88 11.15
N ARG A 276 12.02 -6.54 10.54
CA ARG A 276 12.19 -5.25 9.82
C ARG A 276 11.28 -5.06 8.59
N GLY A 277 10.73 -6.14 8.05
CA GLY A 277 9.71 -6.16 7.01
C GLY A 277 8.29 -5.95 7.53
N ARG A 278 8.12 -5.56 8.80
CA ARG A 278 6.84 -5.31 9.42
C ARG A 278 6.87 -3.98 10.16
N LEU A 279 5.90 -3.12 9.92
CA LEU A 279 5.78 -1.85 10.64
C LEU A 279 4.84 -2.02 11.82
N ASP A 280 5.41 -2.20 13.00
CA ASP A 280 4.68 -2.31 14.25
C ASP A 280 4.52 -0.94 14.93
N LYS A 281 3.64 -0.87 15.92
CA LYS A 281 3.29 0.36 16.65
C LYS A 281 4.49 1.13 17.20
N ARG A 282 5.47 0.42 17.77
CA ARG A 282 6.67 1.06 18.37
C ARG A 282 7.57 1.71 17.32
N ASP A 283 7.55 1.20 16.08
CA ASP A 283 8.39 1.70 14.99
C ASP A 283 7.72 2.87 14.27
N LEU A 284 6.40 2.98 14.36
CA LEU A 284 5.61 3.97 13.64
C LEU A 284 5.86 5.40 14.16
N ARG A 285 5.87 5.61 15.49
CA ARG A 285 6.05 6.95 16.07
C ARG A 285 7.32 7.65 15.61
N PRO A 286 8.51 7.04 15.72
CA PRO A 286 9.74 7.69 15.26
C PRO A 286 9.72 7.95 13.75
N ARG A 287 9.07 7.10 12.95
CA ARG A 287 8.94 7.29 11.51
C ARG A 287 8.03 8.46 11.15
N LEU A 288 6.87 8.58 11.83
CA LEU A 288 5.98 9.73 11.67
C LEU A 288 6.67 11.04 12.08
N ALA A 289 7.38 11.04 13.21
CA ALA A 289 8.13 12.20 13.65
C ALA A 289 9.24 12.59 12.65
N ALA A 290 9.99 11.61 12.14
CA ALA A 290 11.02 11.84 11.14
C ALA A 290 10.46 12.45 9.85
N ALA A 291 9.30 11.95 9.38
CA ALA A 291 8.64 12.49 8.18
C ALA A 291 8.18 13.95 8.37
N LYS A 292 7.60 14.26 9.53
CA LYS A 292 7.21 15.64 9.87
C LYS A 292 8.41 16.57 9.97
N THR A 293 9.47 16.16 10.67
CA THR A 293 10.70 16.93 10.78
C THR A 293 11.34 17.19 9.41
N ALA A 294 11.21 16.26 8.48
CA ALA A 294 11.66 16.38 7.10
C ALA A 294 10.73 17.22 6.20
N GLY A 295 9.74 17.90 6.76
CA GLY A 295 8.90 18.88 6.07
C GLY A 295 7.59 18.33 5.48
N CYS A 296 7.20 17.09 5.76
CA CYS A 296 5.89 16.61 5.35
C CYS A 296 4.90 16.64 6.52
N GLU A 297 4.12 17.72 6.60
CA GLU A 297 3.07 17.86 7.63
C GLU A 297 1.91 16.87 7.43
N ASN A 298 1.59 16.55 6.17
CA ASN A 298 0.49 15.63 5.83
C ASN A 298 0.99 14.20 5.72
N VAL A 299 1.30 13.59 6.85
CA VAL A 299 1.70 12.19 6.96
C VAL A 299 0.68 11.41 7.82
N SER A 300 0.22 10.29 7.30
CA SER A 300 -0.75 9.40 7.95
C SER A 300 -0.37 7.94 7.75
N VAL A 301 -1.17 7.05 8.29
CA VAL A 301 -1.06 5.59 8.11
C VAL A 301 -2.34 5.07 7.47
N ALA A 302 -2.22 4.02 6.67
CA ALA A 302 -3.36 3.30 6.13
C ALA A 302 -3.58 2.00 6.89
N PHE A 303 -4.78 1.81 7.39
CA PHE A 303 -5.25 0.51 7.88
C PHE A 303 -5.95 -0.26 6.76
N TRP A 304 -6.16 -1.56 6.98
CA TRP A 304 -6.83 -2.41 6.01
C TRP A 304 -8.27 -1.93 5.75
N GLY A 305 -8.62 -1.80 4.49
CA GLY A 305 -9.92 -1.29 4.08
C GLY A 305 -10.09 0.23 4.14
N ASP A 306 -9.06 1.00 4.51
CA ASP A 306 -9.13 2.46 4.49
C ASP A 306 -9.29 2.98 3.06
N ARG A 307 -10.23 3.90 2.87
CA ARG A 307 -10.23 4.79 1.72
C ARG A 307 -9.30 5.96 2.01
N ILE A 308 -8.23 6.05 1.23
CA ILE A 308 -7.17 7.05 1.40
C ILE A 308 -7.54 8.37 0.72
N ILE A 309 -8.17 8.26 -0.47
CA ILE A 309 -8.66 9.38 -1.28
C ILE A 309 -10.06 9.06 -1.78
#